data_64d4ef71d468c4faf308ec9d9df42dc1
#
_entry.id   64d4ef71d468c4faf308ec9d9df42dc1
#
_cell.length_a   1.000
_cell.length_b   1.000
_cell.length_c   1.000
_cell.angle_alpha   90.00
_cell.angle_beta   90.00
_cell.angle_gamma   90.00
#
_symmetry.space_group_name_H-M   'P 1'
#
loop_
_entity.id
_entity.type
_entity.pdbx_description
1 polymer ?
#
loop_
_entity_poly.entity_id
_entity_poly.type
_entity_poly.pdbx_seq_one_letter_code
_entity_poly.pdbx_strand_id
1 'polypeptide(L)'
;MPIPKFELLTLIASLCIGGCAAADDGENGVPVNLGGSMHSSGAASVAGGAPGAGAPSVAGAPAGGSPQVGSGGSVAGSPGLGGGGSSYGGSSSAGRGGSGGFGGTGGKSGGSGGASAGAAGAPPLGKFIGNITTGNSVDTGGMKFAKYWDQITPENSGKWGSVQSSATGAFNWSALDAVYAYTETNRIVFKQHAFVWGSQQPSGTPTLAQVENWIKSFCQRYPNTRLIDVVNEPPPHTTPRYTANLGAGETGQWGWITKAFKLARQHCPGAVLILNDYNNIEYGDQESHFIDIVKQIKAAGAPIDAVGAQAHALRTMSASQLQKNLDTMASQTGLPIYITEYDIGEANDATQLATYKAQIPIFRNMKAVHGITIWGWINGRTWVANTGLVNGTTPRSAMTWLMGELGRPVPPN
;
A
#
# COMPACT_ATOMS: atom_id res chain seq x y z
N MET A 1 5.62 8.02 -27.93
CA MET A 1 5.42 9.38 -27.37
C MET A 1 5.19 9.19 -25.88
N PRO A 2 5.98 9.74 -24.99
CA PRO A 2 5.78 9.58 -23.57
C PRO A 2 4.63 10.48 -23.10
N ILE A 3 3.67 9.91 -22.40
CA ILE A 3 2.58 10.62 -21.73
C ILE A 3 3.18 11.37 -20.53
N PRO A 4 2.90 12.64 -20.31
CA PRO A 4 3.52 13.40 -19.23
C PRO A 4 3.06 12.88 -17.85
N LYS A 5 4.03 12.56 -17.02
CA LYS A 5 3.89 11.97 -15.66
C LYS A 5 3.26 12.91 -14.59
N PHE A 6 2.79 14.10 -14.96
CA PHE A 6 2.41 15.15 -14.00
C PHE A 6 0.91 15.28 -13.72
N GLU A 7 0.02 14.76 -14.54
CA GLU A 7 -1.43 15.00 -14.36
C GLU A 7 -2.11 14.09 -13.33
N LEU A 8 -1.56 12.90 -13.05
CA LEU A 8 -2.19 11.95 -12.12
C LEU A 8 -2.03 12.34 -10.63
N LEU A 9 -0.94 13.04 -10.28
CA LEU A 9 -0.71 13.49 -8.90
C LEU A 9 -1.63 14.65 -8.48
N THR A 10 -2.00 15.53 -9.42
CA THR A 10 -2.85 16.69 -9.14
C THR A 10 -4.32 16.29 -8.92
N LEU A 11 -4.77 15.23 -9.56
CA LEU A 11 -6.14 14.72 -9.43
C LEU A 11 -6.41 14.06 -8.07
N ILE A 12 -5.37 13.42 -7.47
CA ILE A 12 -5.50 12.75 -6.17
C ILE A 12 -5.66 13.74 -5.00
N ALA A 13 -5.07 14.93 -5.12
CA ALA A 13 -5.14 15.96 -4.06
C ALA A 13 -6.47 16.74 -4.04
N SER A 14 -7.18 16.86 -5.17
CA SER A 14 -8.39 17.67 -5.27
C SER A 14 -9.69 16.95 -4.90
N LEU A 15 -9.73 15.61 -4.87
CA LEU A 15 -10.96 14.86 -4.55
C LEU A 15 -11.17 14.56 -3.05
N CYS A 16 -10.21 14.88 -2.19
CA CYS A 16 -10.29 14.59 -0.75
C CYS A 16 -10.81 15.74 0.13
N ILE A 17 -11.22 16.89 -0.44
CA ILE A 17 -11.62 18.08 0.35
C ILE A 17 -13.16 18.29 0.44
N GLY A 18 -13.94 17.48 -0.24
CA GLY A 18 -15.41 17.65 -0.27
C GLY A 18 -16.17 16.53 0.44
N GLY A 19 -16.46 16.67 1.74
CA GLY A 19 -17.36 15.74 2.39
C GLY A 19 -17.35 15.69 3.91
N CYS A 20 -17.54 16.82 4.58
CA CYS A 20 -18.11 16.87 5.93
C CYS A 20 -19.05 18.06 5.99
N ALA A 21 -20.33 17.84 5.71
CA ALA A 21 -21.41 18.70 6.19
C ALA A 21 -22.52 17.79 6.71
N ALA A 22 -22.90 18.04 7.95
CA ALA A 22 -23.95 17.39 8.69
C ALA A 22 -25.30 17.64 8.01
N ALA A 23 -26.14 16.60 7.99
CA ALA A 23 -27.55 16.70 7.63
C ALA A 23 -28.34 17.09 8.88
N ASP A 24 -29.16 18.12 8.78
CA ASP A 24 -30.21 18.47 9.71
C ASP A 24 -31.56 18.12 9.08
N ASP A 25 -32.47 17.58 9.89
CA ASP A 25 -33.76 17.07 9.49
C ASP A 25 -34.79 18.21 9.34
N GLY A 26 -35.69 18.07 8.35
CA GLY A 26 -36.84 18.97 8.26
C GLY A 26 -37.78 18.63 7.10
N GLU A 27 -39.00 18.25 7.49
CA GLU A 27 -40.11 17.70 6.72
C GLU A 27 -40.76 18.61 5.67
N ASN A 28 -41.48 17.92 4.74
CA ASN A 28 -42.72 18.27 4.03
C ASN A 28 -42.71 19.17 2.77
N GLY A 29 -43.36 18.61 1.74
CA GLY A 29 -44.03 19.38 0.69
C GLY A 29 -44.10 18.75 -0.70
N VAL A 30 -45.24 18.24 -1.08
CA VAL A 30 -45.72 17.55 -2.27
C VAL A 30 -45.78 18.47 -3.51
N PRO A 31 -45.97 17.94 -4.76
CA PRO A 31 -45.37 18.43 -6.03
C PRO A 31 -46.28 19.35 -6.85
N VAL A 32 -45.70 20.11 -7.78
CA VAL A 32 -46.46 20.68 -8.92
C VAL A 32 -45.69 20.47 -10.23
N ASN A 33 -46.41 19.85 -11.12
CA ASN A 33 -46.16 19.58 -12.53
C ASN A 33 -46.46 20.81 -13.41
N LEU A 34 -45.77 20.97 -14.55
CA LEU A 34 -46.13 21.65 -15.83
C LEU A 34 -44.84 21.92 -16.60
N GLY A 35 -44.49 21.39 -17.76
CA GLY A 35 -45.25 21.25 -18.97
C GLY A 35 -44.70 22.19 -20.04
N GLY A 36 -44.33 21.69 -21.22
CA GLY A 36 -44.06 22.48 -22.45
C GLY A 36 -42.65 22.31 -23.03
N SER A 37 -42.36 21.51 -23.96
CA SER A 37 -42.62 21.35 -25.39
C SER A 37 -41.89 22.32 -26.34
N MET A 38 -41.10 21.71 -27.28
CA MET A 38 -40.87 22.01 -28.71
C MET A 38 -39.91 23.16 -29.09
N HIS A 39 -39.00 23.03 -29.99
CA HIS A 39 -38.87 22.71 -31.43
C HIS A 39 -37.40 22.92 -31.82
N SER A 40 -36.70 22.05 -32.47
CA SER A 40 -36.45 21.67 -33.86
C SER A 40 -35.73 22.66 -34.75
N SER A 41 -34.87 22.10 -35.59
CA SER A 41 -34.30 22.55 -36.87
C SER A 41 -33.00 23.38 -36.79
N GLY A 42 -31.97 23.17 -37.58
CA GLY A 42 -31.77 22.48 -38.85
C GLY A 42 -30.30 22.55 -39.26
N ALA A 43 -29.98 21.75 -40.20
CA ALA A 43 -28.68 21.52 -40.83
C ALA A 43 -28.14 22.69 -41.65
N ALA A 44 -26.82 22.72 -41.86
CA ALA A 44 -26.22 22.84 -43.20
C ALA A 44 -24.69 22.71 -43.18
N SER A 45 -24.22 21.85 -44.02
CA SER A 45 -22.85 21.63 -44.52
C SER A 45 -22.32 22.85 -45.29
N VAL A 46 -20.98 22.96 -45.44
CA VAL A 46 -20.23 23.01 -46.71
C VAL A 46 -18.71 23.14 -46.43
N ALA A 47 -17.97 22.32 -47.01
CA ALA A 47 -16.67 22.08 -47.59
C ALA A 47 -15.72 23.28 -47.84
N GLY A 48 -14.39 22.94 -47.78
CA GLY A 48 -13.46 23.38 -48.81
C GLY A 48 -12.15 24.02 -48.36
N GLY A 49 -11.03 23.38 -48.66
CA GLY A 49 -9.83 24.06 -49.15
C GLY A 49 -8.58 24.08 -48.29
N ALA A 50 -7.66 23.16 -48.50
CA ALA A 50 -6.21 23.42 -48.43
C ALA A 50 -5.75 24.03 -49.78
N PRO A 51 -4.55 24.61 -50.04
CA PRO A 51 -3.22 24.18 -49.52
C PRO A 51 -2.19 25.34 -49.35
N GLY A 52 -0.93 25.00 -48.92
CA GLY A 52 0.24 25.74 -49.36
C GLY A 52 1.31 26.03 -48.32
N ALA A 53 2.31 25.24 -48.27
CA ALA A 53 3.78 25.36 -48.36
C ALA A 53 4.48 26.63 -47.85
N GLY A 54 5.62 26.42 -47.19
CA GLY A 54 6.69 27.39 -47.05
C GLY A 54 7.58 27.27 -45.85
N ALA A 55 8.65 26.46 -45.91
CA ALA A 55 9.87 26.67 -45.14
C ALA A 55 10.74 27.72 -45.86
N PRO A 56 11.65 28.44 -45.21
CA PRO A 56 13.02 27.96 -45.03
C PRO A 56 13.72 28.38 -43.70
N SER A 57 14.56 27.54 -43.19
CA SER A 57 16.02 27.52 -42.91
C SER A 57 16.74 28.80 -42.48
N VAL A 58 17.61 28.68 -41.51
CA VAL A 58 19.07 28.86 -41.44
C VAL A 58 19.57 29.58 -40.17
N ALA A 59 20.46 28.88 -39.45
CA ALA A 59 21.73 29.24 -38.85
C ALA A 59 21.84 30.13 -37.59
N GLY A 60 22.70 29.64 -36.67
CA GLY A 60 23.61 30.48 -35.93
C GLY A 60 23.90 30.03 -34.48
N ALA A 61 24.86 29.14 -34.28
CA ALA A 61 25.64 29.09 -33.05
C ALA A 61 26.71 30.20 -33.07
N PRO A 62 27.19 30.69 -31.94
CA PRO A 62 28.50 30.18 -31.54
C PRO A 62 28.72 29.95 -30.05
N ALA A 63 29.80 29.20 -29.83
CA ALA A 63 30.45 28.76 -28.64
C ALA A 63 31.18 29.86 -27.82
N GLY A 64 31.57 29.47 -26.59
CA GLY A 64 32.60 30.11 -25.75
C GLY A 64 32.07 30.35 -24.34
N GLY A 65 32.71 29.98 -23.24
CA GLY A 65 34.01 29.59 -22.91
C GLY A 65 34.00 29.41 -21.39
N SER A 66 34.69 28.41 -20.88
CA SER A 66 35.11 28.32 -19.47
C SER A 66 36.19 29.34 -19.13
N PRO A 67 36.38 29.67 -17.88
CA PRO A 67 37.69 29.42 -17.32
C PRO A 67 37.71 28.74 -15.95
N GLN A 68 38.76 27.93 -15.85
CA GLN A 68 39.34 27.35 -14.66
C GLN A 68 40.17 28.35 -13.86
N VAL A 69 40.67 27.84 -12.67
CA VAL A 69 41.78 28.22 -11.81
C VAL A 69 41.35 29.06 -10.58
N GLY A 70 41.70 28.70 -9.35
CA GLY A 70 42.92 28.33 -8.79
C GLY A 70 42.86 27.92 -7.31
N SER A 71 43.82 27.10 -7.05
CA SER A 71 44.37 26.47 -5.86
C SER A 71 44.87 27.41 -4.74
N GLY A 72 44.98 26.83 -3.55
CA GLY A 72 45.86 27.25 -2.45
C GLY A 72 45.14 27.25 -1.11
N GLY A 73 45.56 26.68 -0.03
CA GLY A 73 46.77 26.15 0.42
C GLY A 73 46.63 25.64 1.87
N SER A 74 47.42 24.67 2.20
CA SER A 74 47.65 24.01 3.49
C SER A 74 48.02 24.94 4.65
N VAL A 75 47.81 24.48 5.91
CA VAL A 75 48.81 24.24 6.98
C VAL A 75 48.13 23.75 8.23
N ALA A 76 48.30 22.55 8.71
CA ALA A 76 49.20 21.99 9.72
C ALA A 76 49.03 22.56 11.17
N GLY A 77 48.88 21.61 12.11
CA GLY A 77 49.13 21.82 13.50
C GLY A 77 48.48 20.81 14.47
N SER A 78 49.10 19.68 14.70
CA SER A 78 49.06 18.97 16.00
C SER A 78 50.21 19.48 16.87
N PRO A 79 50.23 19.31 18.19
CA PRO A 79 50.29 18.09 19.00
C PRO A 79 49.52 18.25 20.35
N GLY A 80 49.24 17.30 21.21
CA GLY A 80 49.80 16.07 21.65
C GLY A 80 49.63 15.92 23.17
N LEU A 81 49.57 14.66 23.63
CA LEU A 81 49.95 14.13 24.96
C LEU A 81 48.96 14.33 26.15
N GLY A 82 48.58 13.28 26.80
CA GLY A 82 49.00 12.39 27.81
C GLY A 82 47.75 11.97 28.63
N GLY A 83 47.52 10.79 29.14
CA GLY A 83 48.32 9.81 29.75
C GLY A 83 47.69 9.36 31.06
N GLY A 84 47.64 8.06 31.33
CA GLY A 84 47.36 7.45 32.63
C GLY A 84 45.95 6.79 32.70
N GLY A 85 45.71 5.51 32.81
CA GLY A 85 46.44 4.42 33.45
C GLY A 85 45.81 4.10 34.82
N SER A 86 45.09 2.99 34.94
CA SER A 86 45.26 2.03 36.01
C SER A 86 44.17 0.93 36.01
N SER A 87 44.64 -0.26 35.95
CA SER A 87 44.09 -1.58 36.16
C SER A 87 43.75 -1.86 37.67
N TYR A 88 42.81 -2.77 37.86
CA TYR A 88 42.76 -3.86 38.90
C TYR A 88 41.49 -4.69 38.53
N GLY A 89 41.50 -5.97 38.35
CA GLY A 89 42.21 -7.09 38.93
C GLY A 89 41.32 -7.87 39.89
N GLY A 90 41.09 -9.15 39.62
CA GLY A 90 40.65 -10.14 40.60
C GLY A 90 39.35 -10.86 40.24
N SER A 91 39.38 -12.03 39.70
CA SER A 91 39.61 -13.41 40.20
C SER A 91 38.36 -14.14 40.65
N SER A 92 38.00 -15.15 39.85
CA SER A 92 37.75 -16.56 40.12
C SER A 92 36.79 -17.01 41.23
N SER A 93 35.87 -17.87 40.87
CA SER A 93 35.91 -19.23 41.41
C SER A 93 34.94 -20.17 40.67
N ALA A 94 35.43 -21.38 40.54
CA ALA A 94 34.87 -22.52 39.87
C ALA A 94 33.86 -23.27 40.75
N GLY A 95 32.93 -23.99 40.12
CA GLY A 95 32.12 -25.02 40.76
C GLY A 95 31.72 -26.10 39.75
N ARG A 96 32.28 -27.26 39.97
CA ARG A 96 32.18 -28.52 39.22
C ARG A 96 30.83 -29.21 39.41
N GLY A 97 30.48 -29.99 38.39
CA GLY A 97 29.98 -31.36 38.60
C GLY A 97 28.66 -31.65 37.95
N GLY A 98 28.63 -32.57 37.02
CA GLY A 98 27.94 -33.79 37.01
C GLY A 98 27.49 -34.27 35.65
N SER A 99 28.14 -35.33 35.21
CA SER A 99 28.00 -36.17 34.05
C SER A 99 26.65 -36.85 33.87
N GLY A 100 26.27 -37.10 32.59
CA GLY A 100 25.28 -38.10 32.22
C GLY A 100 25.06 -38.11 30.73
N GLY A 101 25.84 -38.93 29.99
CA GLY A 101 25.67 -39.16 28.57
C GLY A 101 24.64 -40.26 28.33
N PHE A 102 24.06 -40.24 27.13
CA PHE A 102 23.86 -41.41 26.26
C PHE A 102 23.55 -40.90 24.83
N GLY A 103 24.17 -41.56 23.92
CA GLY A 103 24.32 -41.33 22.53
C GLY A 103 23.18 -41.82 21.65
N GLY A 104 23.32 -41.49 20.38
CA GLY A 104 22.53 -42.15 19.32
C GLY A 104 22.35 -41.25 18.09
N THR A 105 23.32 -41.27 17.23
CA THR A 105 23.32 -41.44 15.77
C THR A 105 22.31 -40.68 14.89
N GLY A 106 22.85 -39.95 13.91
CA GLY A 106 22.41 -40.09 12.51
C GLY A 106 21.71 -38.92 11.89
N GLY A 107 22.45 -38.04 11.34
CA GLY A 107 22.46 -37.46 10.03
C GLY A 107 21.19 -37.13 9.25
N LYS A 108 21.04 -35.89 8.88
CA LYS A 108 20.98 -35.42 7.48
C LYS A 108 20.81 -33.90 7.50
N SER A 109 21.77 -33.23 6.99
CA SER A 109 21.74 -31.83 6.59
C SER A 109 20.66 -31.60 5.52
N GLY A 110 19.59 -30.91 5.93
CA GLY A 110 18.62 -30.31 5.01
C GLY A 110 18.67 -28.81 5.24
N GLY A 111 19.10 -28.05 4.20
CA GLY A 111 19.13 -26.60 4.24
C GLY A 111 17.75 -26.04 4.54
N SER A 112 17.58 -25.48 5.72
CA SER A 112 16.41 -24.69 6.07
C SER A 112 16.60 -23.29 5.51
N GLY A 113 15.94 -22.98 4.39
CA GLY A 113 15.65 -21.61 4.01
C GLY A 113 14.94 -20.97 5.20
N GLY A 114 15.51 -19.88 5.74
CA GLY A 114 14.95 -19.15 6.86
C GLY A 114 13.53 -18.68 6.55
N ALA A 115 12.55 -19.40 7.06
CA ALA A 115 11.22 -18.86 7.23
C ALA A 115 11.35 -17.76 8.28
N SER A 116 11.09 -16.51 7.87
CA SER A 116 10.84 -15.40 8.79
C SER A 116 9.91 -15.90 9.86
N ALA A 117 10.28 -15.67 11.14
CA ALA A 117 9.44 -16.00 12.28
C ALA A 117 8.16 -15.16 12.19
N GLY A 118 7.20 -15.64 11.41
CA GLY A 118 5.84 -15.17 11.43
C GLY A 118 5.28 -15.35 12.82
N ALA A 119 4.49 -14.39 13.23
CA ALA A 119 3.82 -14.26 14.51
C ALA A 119 3.59 -15.58 15.23
N ALA A 120 4.31 -15.80 16.32
CA ALA A 120 4.14 -16.98 17.14
C ALA A 120 2.70 -17.01 17.69
N GLY A 121 1.87 -17.91 17.18
CA GLY A 121 0.57 -18.23 17.76
C GLY A 121 -0.65 -18.15 16.85
N ALA A 122 -0.65 -17.40 15.74
CA ALA A 122 -1.81 -17.38 14.86
C ALA A 122 -1.67 -18.40 13.72
N PRO A 123 -2.73 -19.17 13.37
CA PRO A 123 -2.67 -20.12 12.26
C PRO A 123 -2.33 -19.40 10.96
N PRO A 124 -1.62 -20.05 10.02
CA PRO A 124 -1.31 -19.47 8.73
C PRO A 124 -2.58 -18.95 8.05
N LEU A 125 -2.51 -17.77 7.44
CA LEU A 125 -3.57 -17.29 6.56
C LEU A 125 -3.54 -18.12 5.28
N GLY A 126 -4.66 -18.77 4.96
CA GLY A 126 -4.87 -19.31 3.62
C GLY A 126 -4.86 -18.16 2.61
N LYS A 127 -4.62 -18.48 1.33
CA LYS A 127 -4.76 -17.49 0.25
C LYS A 127 -6.21 -17.01 0.19
N PHE A 128 -6.41 -15.71 0.19
CA PHE A 128 -7.73 -15.07 0.23
C PHE A 128 -7.96 -14.16 -0.97
N ILE A 129 -9.22 -13.85 -1.24
CA ILE A 129 -9.63 -12.72 -2.08
C ILE A 129 -10.53 -11.81 -1.25
N GLY A 130 -10.06 -10.59 -1.06
CA GLY A 130 -10.70 -9.56 -0.26
C GLY A 130 -11.09 -8.32 -1.06
N ASN A 131 -11.64 -7.34 -0.35
CA ASN A 131 -12.01 -6.05 -0.91
C ASN A 131 -11.90 -4.94 0.15
N ILE A 132 -12.13 -3.70 -0.27
CA ILE A 132 -12.22 -2.55 0.61
C ILE A 132 -13.66 -2.25 1.03
N THR A 133 -13.81 -1.43 2.07
CA THR A 133 -15.11 -0.83 2.42
C THR A 133 -15.55 0.15 1.33
N THR A 134 -16.85 0.20 1.05
CA THR A 134 -17.45 1.20 0.16
C THR A 134 -18.13 2.31 0.98
N GLY A 135 -17.33 3.24 1.46
CA GLY A 135 -17.79 4.29 2.37
C GLY A 135 -17.93 3.80 3.83
N ASN A 136 -18.89 4.33 4.58
CA ASN A 136 -19.05 4.07 6.02
C ASN A 136 -19.75 2.73 6.35
N SER A 137 -20.37 2.08 5.38
CA SER A 137 -21.07 0.81 5.57
C SER A 137 -20.31 -0.33 4.90
N VAL A 138 -20.12 -1.43 5.61
CA VAL A 138 -19.47 -2.64 5.06
C VAL A 138 -20.43 -3.35 4.10
N ASP A 139 -21.65 -3.63 4.57
CA ASP A 139 -22.73 -4.16 3.71
C ASP A 139 -23.35 -3.02 2.90
N THR A 140 -23.68 -3.27 1.64
CA THR A 140 -24.24 -2.23 0.76
C THR A 140 -25.28 -2.80 -0.19
N GLY A 141 -26.36 -2.04 -0.43
CA GLY A 141 -27.41 -2.42 -1.37
C GLY A 141 -28.08 -3.79 -1.09
N GLY A 142 -28.17 -4.18 0.20
CA GLY A 142 -28.63 -5.51 0.59
C GLY A 142 -27.60 -6.63 0.43
N MET A 143 -26.46 -6.36 -0.18
CA MET A 143 -25.38 -7.32 -0.37
C MET A 143 -24.52 -7.42 0.89
N LYS A 144 -24.37 -8.66 1.39
CA LYS A 144 -23.54 -8.97 2.57
C LYS A 144 -22.08 -9.16 2.13
N PHE A 145 -21.18 -8.27 2.54
CA PHE A 145 -19.76 -8.28 2.16
C PHE A 145 -19.12 -9.66 2.37
N ALA A 146 -19.29 -10.25 3.54
CA ALA A 146 -18.70 -11.54 3.88
C ALA A 146 -19.20 -12.74 3.07
N LYS A 147 -20.26 -12.59 2.25
CA LYS A 147 -20.65 -13.63 1.27
C LYS A 147 -19.71 -13.69 0.06
N TYR A 148 -19.03 -12.59 -0.22
CA TYR A 148 -18.23 -12.43 -1.44
C TYR A 148 -16.73 -12.36 -1.17
N TRP A 149 -16.32 -11.83 0.00
CA TRP A 149 -14.94 -11.47 0.30
C TRP A 149 -14.44 -12.08 1.61
N ASP A 150 -13.22 -12.62 1.60
CA ASP A 150 -12.58 -13.26 2.76
C ASP A 150 -11.84 -12.27 3.65
N GLN A 151 -11.54 -11.09 3.11
CA GLN A 151 -10.70 -10.09 3.75
C GLN A 151 -11.28 -8.71 3.48
N ILE A 152 -11.17 -7.82 4.47
CA ILE A 152 -11.54 -6.41 4.35
C ILE A 152 -10.39 -5.49 4.71
N THR A 153 -10.19 -4.45 3.88
CA THR A 153 -9.34 -3.31 4.18
C THR A 153 -10.24 -2.06 4.30
N PRO A 154 -10.22 -1.32 5.41
CA PRO A 154 -10.91 -0.03 5.46
C PRO A 154 -10.21 0.95 4.52
N GLU A 155 -10.91 1.40 3.46
CA GLU A 155 -10.33 2.29 2.46
C GLU A 155 -9.73 3.56 3.07
N ASN A 156 -10.48 4.22 3.96
CA ASN A 156 -10.09 5.49 4.55
C ASN A 156 -10.06 5.49 6.07
N SER A 157 -10.97 4.76 6.75
CA SER A 157 -11.13 4.83 8.20
C SER A 157 -9.96 4.26 9.00
N GLY A 158 -9.06 3.50 8.37
CA GLY A 158 -7.83 2.99 8.98
C GLY A 158 -6.62 3.94 8.88
N LYS A 159 -6.70 5.02 8.09
CA LYS A 159 -5.61 5.98 7.90
C LYS A 159 -5.46 6.89 9.12
N TRP A 160 -4.22 7.17 9.53
CA TRP A 160 -3.98 7.91 10.77
C TRP A 160 -4.72 9.25 10.84
N GLY A 161 -4.67 10.05 9.74
CA GLY A 161 -5.36 11.35 9.70
C GLY A 161 -6.89 11.25 9.80
N SER A 162 -7.49 10.11 9.42
CA SER A 162 -8.93 9.85 9.59
C SER A 162 -9.30 9.50 11.03
N VAL A 163 -8.40 8.84 11.75
CA VAL A 163 -8.60 8.45 13.16
C VAL A 163 -8.20 9.59 14.10
N GLN A 164 -7.18 10.37 13.72
CA GLN A 164 -6.66 11.47 14.54
C GLN A 164 -6.31 12.65 13.63
N SER A 165 -7.14 13.68 13.62
CA SER A 165 -6.99 14.82 12.71
C SER A 165 -5.75 15.69 13.02
N SER A 166 -5.29 15.67 14.27
CA SER A 166 -4.09 16.35 14.74
C SER A 166 -3.27 15.41 15.61
N ALA A 167 -1.94 15.46 15.49
CA ALA A 167 -1.02 14.61 16.25
C ALA A 167 -1.15 14.74 17.79
N THR A 168 -1.78 15.82 18.27
CA THR A 168 -2.07 16.08 19.70
C THR A 168 -3.56 15.90 20.05
N GLY A 169 -4.40 15.63 19.06
CA GLY A 169 -5.84 15.46 19.24
C GLY A 169 -6.22 14.08 19.81
N ALA A 170 -7.49 13.94 20.18
CA ALA A 170 -8.05 12.67 20.57
C ALA A 170 -8.21 11.74 19.35
N PHE A 171 -8.12 10.44 19.56
CA PHE A 171 -8.47 9.43 18.56
C PHE A 171 -9.99 9.30 18.43
N ASN A 172 -10.48 9.28 17.20
CA ASN A 172 -11.85 8.91 16.85
C ASN A 172 -11.84 7.54 16.15
N TRP A 173 -12.15 6.50 16.87
CA TRP A 173 -12.13 5.13 16.40
C TRP A 173 -13.46 4.65 15.79
N SER A 174 -14.55 5.44 15.90
CA SER A 174 -15.92 4.98 15.65
C SER A 174 -16.11 4.31 14.29
N ALA A 175 -15.57 4.89 13.21
CA ALA A 175 -15.70 4.31 11.88
C ALA A 175 -14.87 3.02 11.72
N LEU A 176 -13.68 2.98 12.32
CA LEU A 176 -12.81 1.81 12.28
C LEU A 176 -13.34 0.67 13.16
N ASP A 177 -13.89 1.01 14.33
CA ASP A 177 -14.55 0.05 15.24
C ASP A 177 -15.68 -0.71 14.52
N ALA A 178 -16.49 -0.01 13.73
CA ALA A 178 -17.59 -0.64 12.99
C ALA A 178 -17.06 -1.68 11.98
N VAL A 179 -15.98 -1.36 11.26
CA VAL A 179 -15.37 -2.29 10.30
C VAL A 179 -14.74 -3.48 11.03
N TYR A 180 -14.00 -3.22 12.11
CA TYR A 180 -13.36 -4.28 12.88
C TYR A 180 -14.38 -5.23 13.52
N ALA A 181 -15.44 -4.70 14.14
CA ALA A 181 -16.53 -5.51 14.69
C ALA A 181 -17.22 -6.38 13.65
N TYR A 182 -17.35 -5.86 12.40
CA TYR A 182 -17.87 -6.66 11.29
C TYR A 182 -16.96 -7.85 10.98
N THR A 183 -15.63 -7.66 10.99
CA THR A 183 -14.67 -8.75 10.72
C THR A 183 -14.72 -9.84 11.78
N GLU A 184 -14.79 -9.47 13.05
CA GLU A 184 -14.90 -10.43 14.17
C GLU A 184 -16.21 -11.23 14.08
N THR A 185 -17.33 -10.55 13.81
CA THR A 185 -18.65 -11.20 13.68
C THR A 185 -18.69 -12.19 12.52
N ASN A 186 -18.11 -11.84 11.39
CA ASN A 186 -18.17 -12.62 10.16
C ASN A 186 -16.95 -13.53 9.95
N ARG A 187 -15.95 -13.49 10.84
CA ARG A 187 -14.71 -14.27 10.80
C ARG A 187 -13.93 -14.11 9.49
N ILE A 188 -13.90 -12.89 8.97
CA ILE A 188 -13.08 -12.53 7.80
C ILE A 188 -11.81 -11.80 8.25
N VAL A 189 -10.80 -11.80 7.39
CA VAL A 189 -9.49 -11.23 7.72
C VAL A 189 -9.56 -9.71 7.71
N PHE A 190 -9.10 -9.06 8.78
CA PHE A 190 -8.91 -7.62 8.84
C PHE A 190 -7.48 -7.25 8.42
N LYS A 191 -7.35 -6.26 7.51
CA LYS A 191 -6.08 -5.65 7.10
C LYS A 191 -6.11 -4.16 7.45
N GLN A 192 -5.13 -3.70 8.22
CA GLN A 192 -4.92 -2.27 8.50
C GLN A 192 -4.22 -1.59 7.33
N HIS A 193 -4.76 -0.44 6.90
CA HIS A 193 -4.19 0.43 5.89
C HIS A 193 -4.32 1.91 6.33
N ALA A 194 -3.22 2.61 6.62
CA ALA A 194 -1.86 2.21 6.85
C ALA A 194 -1.34 2.91 8.12
N PHE A 195 -0.24 2.44 8.73
CA PHE A 195 0.31 3.12 9.91
C PHE A 195 1.05 4.41 9.55
N VAL A 196 1.95 4.34 8.58
CA VAL A 196 2.82 5.45 8.18
C VAL A 196 2.66 5.71 6.68
N TRP A 197 2.23 6.90 6.34
CA TRP A 197 2.05 7.33 4.96
C TRP A 197 2.26 8.84 4.82
N GLY A 198 2.81 9.30 3.70
CA GLY A 198 3.02 10.72 3.40
C GLY A 198 1.74 11.49 3.07
N SER A 199 0.64 10.78 2.75
CA SER A 199 -0.70 11.35 2.56
C SER A 199 -1.61 11.04 3.75
N GLN A 200 -2.74 11.72 3.87
CA GLN A 200 -3.77 11.52 4.91
C GLN A 200 -3.21 11.29 6.33
N GLN A 201 -2.14 12.01 6.65
CA GLN A 201 -1.50 12.03 7.96
C GLN A 201 -2.14 13.12 8.85
N PRO A 202 -2.07 13.03 10.19
CA PRO A 202 -2.59 14.06 11.08
C PRO A 202 -1.89 15.40 10.83
N SER A 203 -2.56 16.51 11.13
CA SER A 203 -1.93 17.82 11.05
C SER A 203 -0.79 17.97 12.08
N GLY A 204 0.14 18.88 11.78
CA GLY A 204 1.37 19.08 12.56
C GLY A 204 2.50 18.13 12.12
N THR A 205 3.57 18.10 12.92
CA THR A 205 4.73 17.22 12.71
C THR A 205 4.84 16.27 13.90
N PRO A 206 4.27 15.06 13.83
CA PRO A 206 4.31 14.10 14.92
C PRO A 206 5.73 13.83 15.43
N THR A 207 5.86 13.75 16.73
CA THR A 207 7.08 13.26 17.40
C THR A 207 7.14 11.73 17.34
N LEU A 208 8.31 11.13 17.59
CA LEU A 208 8.46 9.68 17.70
C LEU A 208 7.45 9.07 18.71
N ALA A 209 7.31 9.72 19.88
CA ALA A 209 6.37 9.26 20.91
C ALA A 209 4.89 9.27 20.43
N GLN A 210 4.51 10.24 19.60
CA GLN A 210 3.16 10.30 19.02
C GLN A 210 2.95 9.22 17.96
N VAL A 211 3.94 8.94 17.10
CA VAL A 211 3.89 7.82 16.15
C VAL A 211 3.78 6.50 16.90
N GLU A 212 4.59 6.29 17.92
CA GLU A 212 4.51 5.09 18.74
C GLU A 212 3.16 4.96 19.44
N ASN A 213 2.63 6.05 20.01
CA ASN A 213 1.31 6.05 20.63
C ASN A 213 0.18 5.70 19.66
N TRP A 214 0.24 6.18 18.41
CA TRP A 214 -0.70 5.80 17.35
C TRP A 214 -0.67 4.29 17.11
N ILE A 215 0.52 3.73 16.82
CA ILE A 215 0.70 2.30 16.54
C ILE A 215 0.26 1.45 17.75
N LYS A 216 0.73 1.81 18.94
CA LYS A 216 0.40 1.12 20.20
C LYS A 216 -1.12 1.12 20.46
N SER A 217 -1.75 2.30 20.35
CA SER A 217 -3.20 2.43 20.62
C SER A 217 -4.04 1.62 19.64
N PHE A 218 -3.65 1.58 18.35
CA PHE A 218 -4.26 0.72 17.36
C PHE A 218 -4.11 -0.76 17.72
N CYS A 219 -2.90 -1.23 17.99
CA CYS A 219 -2.62 -2.64 18.28
C CYS A 219 -3.32 -3.14 19.55
N GLN A 220 -3.42 -2.29 20.57
CA GLN A 220 -4.16 -2.59 21.79
C GLN A 220 -5.67 -2.68 21.56
N ARG A 221 -6.21 -1.81 20.67
CA ARG A 221 -7.64 -1.77 20.38
C ARG A 221 -8.09 -2.91 19.46
N TYR A 222 -7.24 -3.31 18.50
CA TYR A 222 -7.53 -4.31 17.46
C TYR A 222 -6.53 -5.47 17.48
N PRO A 223 -6.50 -6.27 18.56
CA PRO A 223 -5.43 -7.24 18.81
C PRO A 223 -5.40 -8.41 17.81
N ASN A 224 -6.52 -8.70 17.13
CA ASN A 224 -6.62 -9.78 16.14
C ASN A 224 -6.30 -9.33 14.71
N THR A 225 -5.75 -8.11 14.52
CA THR A 225 -5.33 -7.64 13.21
C THR A 225 -4.25 -8.55 12.63
N ARG A 226 -4.51 -9.12 11.45
CA ARG A 226 -3.64 -10.12 10.83
C ARG A 226 -2.66 -9.54 9.81
N LEU A 227 -3.01 -8.45 9.15
CA LEU A 227 -2.24 -7.82 8.07
C LEU A 227 -2.15 -6.32 8.34
N ILE A 228 -0.96 -5.74 8.17
CA ILE A 228 -0.74 -4.31 8.38
C ILE A 228 0.17 -3.77 7.29
N ASP A 229 -0.31 -2.80 6.53
CA ASP A 229 0.55 -1.92 5.73
C ASP A 229 1.25 -0.96 6.70
N VAL A 230 2.49 -1.31 7.09
CA VAL A 230 3.26 -0.53 8.07
C VAL A 230 3.69 0.81 7.48
N VAL A 231 4.23 0.76 6.27
CA VAL A 231 4.56 1.95 5.49
C VAL A 231 3.90 1.80 4.12
N ASN A 232 3.20 2.86 3.71
CA ASN A 232 2.56 2.95 2.41
C ASN A 232 3.25 3.99 1.55
N GLU A 233 3.52 3.66 0.30
CA GLU A 233 4.07 4.53 -0.73
C GLU A 233 5.33 5.27 -0.27
N PRO A 234 6.44 4.56 -0.01
CA PRO A 234 7.70 5.21 0.33
C PRO A 234 8.22 6.08 -0.83
N PRO A 235 9.18 6.99 -0.59
CA PRO A 235 9.77 7.77 -1.66
C PRO A 235 10.26 6.90 -2.83
N PRO A 236 10.10 7.37 -4.09
CA PRO A 236 9.83 8.75 -4.47
C PRO A 236 8.35 9.14 -4.45
N HIS A 237 7.43 8.26 -4.05
CA HIS A 237 6.00 8.50 -4.16
C HIS A 237 5.50 9.47 -3.11
N THR A 238 5.65 9.15 -1.82
CA THR A 238 5.29 10.05 -0.73
C THR A 238 6.36 10.09 0.35
N THR A 239 6.38 11.19 1.12
CA THR A 239 7.29 11.34 2.26
C THR A 239 6.50 11.89 3.45
N PRO A 240 6.36 11.12 4.55
CA PRO A 240 5.75 11.64 5.77
C PRO A 240 6.51 12.85 6.32
N ARG A 241 5.78 13.86 6.80
CA ARG A 241 6.38 15.08 7.36
C ARG A 241 7.27 14.85 8.59
N TYR A 242 7.13 13.69 9.21
CA TYR A 242 7.76 13.32 10.47
C TYR A 242 8.88 12.27 10.34
N THR A 243 9.39 12.05 9.14
CA THR A 243 10.45 11.05 8.90
C THR A 243 11.68 11.27 9.75
N ALA A 244 12.11 12.54 9.93
CA ALA A 244 13.25 12.88 10.78
C ALA A 244 13.01 12.48 12.25
N ASN A 245 11.82 12.73 12.77
CA ASN A 245 11.46 12.37 14.14
C ASN A 245 11.33 10.85 14.30
N LEU A 246 10.66 10.19 13.35
CA LEU A 246 10.45 8.74 13.36
C LEU A 246 11.77 7.99 13.21
N GLY A 247 12.69 8.47 12.36
CA GLY A 247 14.01 7.86 12.12
C GLY A 247 15.05 8.17 13.20
N ALA A 248 14.71 8.90 14.24
CA ALA A 248 15.68 9.24 15.29
C ALA A 248 16.28 7.98 15.94
N GLY A 249 17.61 7.90 15.95
CA GLY A 249 18.38 6.77 16.48
C GLY A 249 18.52 5.56 15.52
N GLU A 250 17.98 5.63 14.31
CA GLU A 250 18.23 4.66 13.25
C GLU A 250 19.29 5.18 12.26
N THR A 251 19.91 4.26 11.53
CA THR A 251 20.93 4.57 10.53
C THR A 251 20.43 4.31 9.10
N GLY A 252 21.06 4.98 8.13
CA GLY A 252 20.76 4.83 6.71
C GLY A 252 19.56 5.66 6.26
N GLN A 253 19.42 5.78 4.94
CA GLN A 253 18.40 6.58 4.27
C GLN A 253 16.97 6.18 4.68
N TRP A 254 16.74 4.89 4.90
CA TRP A 254 15.44 4.30 5.24
C TRP A 254 15.28 3.99 6.74
N GLY A 255 16.06 4.65 7.60
CA GLY A 255 15.99 4.45 9.05
C GLY A 255 14.59 4.66 9.62
N TRP A 256 13.84 5.65 9.14
CA TRP A 256 12.46 5.89 9.56
C TRP A 256 11.50 4.73 9.19
N ILE A 257 11.71 4.07 8.03
CA ILE A 257 10.94 2.86 7.65
C ILE A 257 11.30 1.72 8.62
N THR A 258 12.59 1.50 8.84
CA THR A 258 13.07 0.48 9.78
C THR A 258 12.46 0.69 11.18
N LYS A 259 12.42 1.92 11.68
CA LYS A 259 11.79 2.27 12.97
C LYS A 259 10.30 1.97 12.97
N ALA A 260 9.57 2.34 11.91
CA ALA A 260 8.14 2.05 11.80
C ALA A 260 7.85 0.55 11.92
N PHE A 261 8.63 -0.30 11.24
CA PHE A 261 8.51 -1.75 11.32
C PHE A 261 8.85 -2.29 12.73
N LYS A 262 9.89 -1.76 13.38
CA LYS A 262 10.25 -2.14 14.76
C LYS A 262 9.10 -1.81 15.73
N LEU A 263 8.51 -0.62 15.64
CA LEU A 263 7.36 -0.24 16.47
C LEU A 263 6.13 -1.10 16.17
N ALA A 264 5.84 -1.36 14.90
CA ALA A 264 4.73 -2.23 14.52
C ALA A 264 4.91 -3.65 15.09
N ARG A 265 6.10 -4.24 15.02
CA ARG A 265 6.39 -5.56 15.59
C ARG A 265 6.29 -5.56 17.12
N GLN A 266 6.78 -4.51 17.76
CA GLN A 266 6.73 -4.38 19.22
C GLN A 266 5.29 -4.39 19.75
N HIS A 267 4.39 -3.68 19.07
CA HIS A 267 3.02 -3.47 19.56
C HIS A 267 1.98 -4.42 18.93
N CYS A 268 2.21 -4.89 17.69
CA CYS A 268 1.38 -5.88 16.99
C CYS A 268 2.21 -7.15 16.67
N PRO A 269 2.66 -7.93 17.65
CA PRO A 269 3.60 -9.04 17.41
C PRO A 269 3.02 -10.15 16.54
N GLY A 270 1.68 -10.27 16.50
CA GLY A 270 0.95 -11.30 15.76
C GLY A 270 0.61 -10.98 14.32
N ALA A 271 0.89 -9.77 13.84
CA ALA A 271 0.51 -9.35 12.49
C ALA A 271 1.63 -9.62 11.46
N VAL A 272 1.24 -9.86 10.22
CA VAL A 272 2.12 -9.80 9.04
C VAL A 272 2.36 -8.34 8.70
N LEU A 273 3.61 -7.92 8.71
CA LEU A 273 4.04 -6.54 8.49
C LEU A 273 4.46 -6.33 7.04
N ILE A 274 3.79 -5.43 6.33
CA ILE A 274 3.88 -5.22 4.89
C ILE A 274 4.47 -3.84 4.59
N LEU A 275 5.44 -3.76 3.67
CA LEU A 275 5.77 -2.54 2.95
C LEU A 275 4.94 -2.51 1.67
N ASN A 276 4.08 -1.50 1.51
CA ASN A 276 3.11 -1.41 0.41
C ASN A 276 3.44 -0.26 -0.53
N ASP A 277 3.33 -0.51 -1.84
CA ASP A 277 3.57 0.54 -2.85
C ASP A 277 2.83 0.26 -4.16
N TYR A 278 2.67 1.32 -4.99
CA TYR A 278 2.18 1.21 -6.36
C TYR A 278 3.33 1.22 -7.37
N ASN A 279 3.05 0.83 -8.60
CA ASN A 279 4.01 0.77 -9.70
C ASN A 279 5.22 -0.18 -9.48
N ASN A 280 5.23 -0.93 -8.40
CA ASN A 280 6.35 -1.77 -8.00
C ASN A 280 6.36 -3.16 -8.66
N ILE A 281 5.32 -3.48 -9.45
CA ILE A 281 5.26 -4.63 -10.36
C ILE A 281 4.88 -4.22 -11.77
N GLU A 282 4.66 -2.93 -12.01
CA GLU A 282 4.21 -2.37 -13.29
C GLU A 282 5.36 -1.78 -14.10
N TYR A 283 6.33 -1.15 -13.45
CA TYR A 283 7.43 -0.42 -14.10
C TYR A 283 8.79 -0.85 -13.52
N GLY A 284 9.69 -1.33 -14.38
CA GLY A 284 10.93 -1.98 -13.97
C GLY A 284 11.90 -1.09 -13.19
N ASP A 285 11.91 0.23 -13.43
CA ASP A 285 12.69 1.19 -12.66
C ASP A 285 12.16 1.35 -11.23
N GLN A 286 10.84 1.39 -11.08
CA GLN A 286 10.18 1.50 -9.77
C GLN A 286 10.20 0.16 -9.02
N GLU A 287 10.03 -0.96 -9.73
CA GLU A 287 10.24 -2.30 -9.17
C GLU A 287 11.64 -2.43 -8.55
N SER A 288 12.68 -2.05 -9.31
CA SER A 288 14.08 -2.13 -8.85
C SER A 288 14.31 -1.26 -7.62
N HIS A 289 13.79 -0.02 -7.63
CA HIS A 289 13.90 0.90 -6.50
C HIS A 289 13.22 0.36 -5.24
N PHE A 290 11.99 -0.16 -5.38
CA PHE A 290 11.26 -0.76 -4.27
C PHE A 290 11.99 -1.98 -3.67
N ILE A 291 12.51 -2.86 -4.54
CA ILE A 291 13.32 -4.01 -4.12
C ILE A 291 14.56 -3.56 -3.34
N ASP A 292 15.22 -2.48 -3.76
CA ASP A 292 16.38 -1.93 -3.06
C ASP A 292 16.01 -1.36 -1.69
N ILE A 293 14.87 -0.69 -1.55
CA ILE A 293 14.36 -0.27 -0.23
C ILE A 293 14.18 -1.51 0.67
N VAL A 294 13.50 -2.54 0.18
CA VAL A 294 13.26 -3.79 0.94
C VAL A 294 14.58 -4.41 1.41
N LYS A 295 15.57 -4.52 0.51
CA LYS A 295 16.89 -5.07 0.85
C LYS A 295 17.60 -4.25 1.93
N GLN A 296 17.59 -2.92 1.82
CA GLN A 296 18.24 -2.02 2.75
C GLN A 296 17.59 -2.06 4.15
N ILE A 297 16.26 -2.01 4.23
CA ILE A 297 15.58 -2.07 5.53
C ILE A 297 15.72 -3.45 6.19
N LYS A 298 15.72 -4.55 5.42
CA LYS A 298 16.03 -5.90 5.93
C LYS A 298 17.43 -5.95 6.52
N ALA A 299 18.44 -5.42 5.79
CA ALA A 299 19.82 -5.35 6.27
C ALA A 299 19.96 -4.51 7.54
N ALA A 300 19.11 -3.46 7.70
CA ALA A 300 19.04 -2.63 8.91
C ALA A 300 18.22 -3.26 10.05
N GLY A 301 17.73 -4.49 9.89
CA GLY A 301 17.01 -5.24 10.92
C GLY A 301 15.53 -4.86 11.05
N ALA A 302 14.89 -4.33 10.00
CA ALA A 302 13.45 -4.16 9.97
C ALA A 302 12.77 -5.54 9.97
N PRO A 303 11.81 -5.80 10.87
CA PRO A 303 11.07 -7.05 10.92
C PRO A 303 9.93 -7.08 9.88
N ILE A 304 10.29 -6.92 8.60
CA ILE A 304 9.37 -7.00 7.47
C ILE A 304 9.05 -8.45 7.15
N ASP A 305 7.75 -8.78 7.01
CA ASP A 305 7.29 -10.14 6.70
C ASP A 305 6.88 -10.31 5.24
N ALA A 306 6.43 -9.25 4.59
CA ALA A 306 5.90 -9.32 3.22
C ALA A 306 6.02 -7.99 2.49
N VAL A 307 5.87 -8.04 1.17
CA VAL A 307 5.72 -6.88 0.31
C VAL A 307 4.29 -6.78 -0.22
N GLY A 308 3.80 -5.56 -0.37
CA GLY A 308 2.52 -5.24 -0.98
C GLY A 308 2.71 -4.61 -2.35
N ALA A 309 1.94 -5.07 -3.32
CA ALA A 309 1.83 -4.48 -4.64
C ALA A 309 0.40 -3.99 -4.85
N GLN A 310 0.22 -2.68 -5.00
CA GLN A 310 -1.11 -2.07 -5.17
C GLN A 310 -1.77 -2.53 -6.47
N ALA A 311 -1.00 -2.69 -7.55
CA ALA A 311 -1.47 -3.25 -8.81
C ALA A 311 -2.55 -2.42 -9.54
N HIS A 312 -2.46 -1.09 -9.47
CA HIS A 312 -3.41 -0.17 -10.09
C HIS A 312 -3.21 0.02 -11.60
N ALA A 313 -1.99 -0.17 -12.12
CA ALA A 313 -1.66 0.13 -13.51
C ALA A 313 -1.53 -1.13 -14.40
N LEU A 314 -2.23 -2.20 -14.07
CA LEU A 314 -2.12 -3.50 -14.77
C LEU A 314 -3.04 -3.64 -15.99
N ARG A 315 -3.89 -2.68 -16.29
CA ARG A 315 -4.92 -2.78 -17.34
C ARG A 315 -4.38 -3.26 -18.71
N THR A 316 -3.20 -2.80 -19.08
CA THR A 316 -2.59 -3.13 -20.39
C THR A 316 -1.41 -4.10 -20.29
N MET A 317 -1.11 -4.59 -19.09
CA MET A 317 0.01 -5.50 -18.88
C MET A 317 -0.34 -6.91 -19.35
N SER A 318 0.56 -7.52 -20.13
CA SER A 318 0.41 -8.90 -20.54
C SER A 318 0.56 -9.88 -19.37
N ALA A 319 -0.11 -11.01 -19.44
CA ALA A 319 -0.02 -12.07 -18.43
C ALA A 319 1.44 -12.55 -18.21
N SER A 320 2.23 -12.67 -19.28
CA SER A 320 3.63 -13.09 -19.20
C SER A 320 4.52 -12.06 -18.54
N GLN A 321 4.29 -10.77 -18.79
CA GLN A 321 5.04 -9.71 -18.12
C GLN A 321 4.71 -9.63 -16.64
N LEU A 322 3.41 -9.72 -16.30
CA LEU A 322 2.96 -9.75 -14.91
C LEU A 322 3.60 -10.92 -14.14
N GLN A 323 3.58 -12.12 -14.71
CA GLN A 323 4.22 -13.29 -14.10
C GLN A 323 5.70 -13.04 -13.85
N LYS A 324 6.44 -12.53 -14.86
CA LYS A 324 7.87 -12.24 -14.77
C LYS A 324 8.18 -11.22 -13.66
N ASN A 325 7.41 -10.13 -13.56
CA ASN A 325 7.64 -9.08 -12.57
C ASN A 325 7.37 -9.61 -11.15
N LEU A 326 6.31 -10.39 -10.95
CA LEU A 326 6.05 -11.06 -9.68
C LEU A 326 7.14 -12.07 -9.29
N ASP A 327 7.68 -12.85 -10.27
CA ASP A 327 8.80 -13.75 -10.04
C ASP A 327 10.08 -12.97 -9.65
N THR A 328 10.33 -11.83 -10.28
CA THR A 328 11.45 -10.93 -9.94
C THR A 328 11.27 -10.40 -8.51
N MET A 329 10.12 -9.85 -8.18
CA MET A 329 9.82 -9.34 -6.83
C MET A 329 10.04 -10.43 -5.77
N ALA A 330 9.47 -11.61 -5.97
CA ALA A 330 9.58 -12.74 -5.04
C ALA A 330 11.02 -13.21 -4.86
N SER A 331 11.75 -13.41 -5.97
CA SER A 331 13.13 -13.93 -5.93
C SER A 331 14.12 -12.92 -5.34
N GLN A 332 13.96 -11.63 -5.65
CA GLN A 332 14.88 -10.58 -5.22
C GLN A 332 14.68 -10.15 -3.77
N THR A 333 13.43 -10.18 -3.27
CA THR A 333 13.12 -9.82 -1.89
C THR A 333 13.18 -11.01 -0.94
N GLY A 334 12.91 -12.22 -1.46
CA GLY A 334 12.75 -13.44 -0.67
C GLY A 334 11.52 -13.38 0.26
N LEU A 335 10.53 -12.54 -0.06
CA LEU A 335 9.34 -12.31 0.77
C LEU A 335 8.04 -12.73 0.04
N PRO A 336 7.01 -13.11 0.80
CA PRO A 336 5.65 -13.22 0.29
C PRO A 336 5.16 -11.90 -0.30
N ILE A 337 4.30 -11.99 -1.32
CA ILE A 337 3.66 -10.85 -1.98
C ILE A 337 2.17 -10.85 -1.62
N TYR A 338 1.63 -9.68 -1.29
CA TYR A 338 0.20 -9.42 -1.25
C TYR A 338 -0.15 -8.46 -2.40
N ILE A 339 -1.12 -8.82 -3.22
CA ILE A 339 -1.75 -7.89 -4.15
C ILE A 339 -2.76 -7.10 -3.33
N THR A 340 -2.47 -5.83 -3.09
CA THR A 340 -3.12 -5.09 -2.01
C THR A 340 -4.26 -4.20 -2.44
N GLU A 341 -4.33 -3.80 -3.74
CA GLU A 341 -5.24 -2.75 -4.21
C GLU A 341 -5.66 -2.95 -5.67
N TYR A 342 -5.72 -4.20 -6.13
CA TYR A 342 -5.99 -4.52 -7.54
C TYR A 342 -7.30 -3.91 -8.04
N ASP A 343 -7.21 -3.13 -9.11
CA ASP A 343 -8.36 -2.59 -9.81
C ASP A 343 -8.10 -2.43 -11.33
N ILE A 344 -9.16 -2.55 -12.12
CA ILE A 344 -9.10 -2.38 -13.56
C ILE A 344 -10.18 -1.39 -13.99
N GLY A 345 -9.75 -0.17 -14.27
CA GLY A 345 -10.61 0.92 -14.77
C GLY A 345 -10.99 0.72 -16.22
N GLU A 346 -12.12 0.03 -16.46
CA GLU A 346 -12.59 -0.29 -17.81
C GLU A 346 -14.13 -0.22 -17.88
N ALA A 347 -14.64 0.62 -18.75
CA ALA A 347 -16.08 0.79 -18.95
C ALA A 347 -16.72 -0.40 -19.71
N ASN A 348 -15.96 -1.01 -20.62
CA ASN A 348 -16.41 -2.17 -21.38
C ASN A 348 -16.31 -3.44 -20.56
N ASP A 349 -17.44 -4.08 -20.27
CA ASP A 349 -17.52 -5.30 -19.45
C ASP A 349 -16.74 -6.49 -20.02
N ALA A 350 -16.72 -6.65 -21.34
CA ALA A 350 -15.97 -7.75 -21.96
C ALA A 350 -14.46 -7.55 -21.83
N THR A 351 -13.98 -6.31 -21.96
CA THR A 351 -12.55 -5.96 -21.77
C THR A 351 -12.14 -6.11 -20.30
N GLN A 352 -12.96 -5.64 -19.35
CA GLN A 352 -12.68 -5.83 -17.93
C GLN A 352 -12.61 -7.33 -17.59
N LEU A 353 -13.59 -8.11 -18.05
CA LEU A 353 -13.62 -9.57 -17.86
C LEU A 353 -12.38 -10.25 -18.43
N ALA A 354 -11.97 -9.87 -19.66
CA ALA A 354 -10.79 -10.44 -20.30
C ALA A 354 -9.52 -10.21 -19.47
N THR A 355 -9.35 -8.99 -18.92
CA THR A 355 -8.22 -8.66 -18.03
C THR A 355 -8.26 -9.46 -16.74
N TYR A 356 -9.42 -9.54 -16.07
CA TYR A 356 -9.58 -10.36 -14.86
C TYR A 356 -9.24 -11.83 -15.11
N LYS A 357 -9.73 -12.41 -16.22
CA LYS A 357 -9.44 -13.80 -16.63
C LYS A 357 -7.96 -14.04 -16.92
N ALA A 358 -7.24 -13.03 -17.43
CA ALA A 358 -5.82 -13.15 -17.71
C ALA A 358 -4.94 -13.04 -16.44
N GLN A 359 -5.32 -12.19 -15.49
CA GLN A 359 -4.43 -11.81 -14.37
C GLN A 359 -4.77 -12.52 -13.05
N ILE A 360 -6.03 -12.67 -12.69
CA ILE A 360 -6.43 -13.32 -11.41
C ILE A 360 -5.87 -14.75 -11.29
N PRO A 361 -5.88 -15.61 -12.32
CA PRO A 361 -5.27 -16.93 -12.22
C PRO A 361 -3.76 -16.90 -11.93
N ILE A 362 -3.03 -15.89 -12.43
CA ILE A 362 -1.60 -15.71 -12.12
C ILE A 362 -1.45 -15.49 -10.61
N PHE A 363 -2.16 -14.51 -10.05
CA PHE A 363 -2.12 -14.24 -8.62
C PHE A 363 -2.52 -15.46 -7.78
N ARG A 364 -3.56 -16.17 -8.18
CA ARG A 364 -4.06 -17.33 -7.43
C ARG A 364 -3.12 -18.53 -7.47
N ASN A 365 -2.45 -18.77 -8.61
CA ASN A 365 -1.61 -19.94 -8.79
C ASN A 365 -0.16 -19.73 -8.35
N MET A 366 0.32 -18.48 -8.32
CA MET A 366 1.68 -18.17 -7.90
C MET A 366 1.87 -18.41 -6.40
N LYS A 367 2.82 -19.27 -6.03
CA LYS A 367 3.09 -19.66 -4.64
C LYS A 367 3.49 -18.46 -3.77
N ALA A 368 4.23 -17.51 -4.33
CA ALA A 368 4.69 -16.32 -3.61
C ALA A 368 3.56 -15.33 -3.29
N VAL A 369 2.43 -15.34 -4.02
CA VAL A 369 1.28 -14.48 -3.74
C VAL A 369 0.40 -15.13 -2.68
N HIS A 370 0.22 -14.43 -1.55
CA HIS A 370 -0.48 -14.95 -0.37
C HIS A 370 -1.92 -14.41 -0.22
N GLY A 371 -2.25 -13.32 -0.87
CA GLY A 371 -3.60 -12.75 -0.85
C GLY A 371 -3.82 -11.70 -1.92
N ILE A 372 -5.07 -11.46 -2.25
CA ILE A 372 -5.50 -10.48 -3.25
C ILE A 372 -6.59 -9.61 -2.62
N THR A 373 -6.40 -8.30 -2.61
CA THR A 373 -7.44 -7.33 -2.25
C THR A 373 -7.81 -6.54 -3.49
N ILE A 374 -9.08 -6.57 -3.87
CA ILE A 374 -9.63 -5.75 -4.94
C ILE A 374 -9.97 -4.38 -4.36
N TRP A 375 -9.59 -3.29 -5.06
CA TRP A 375 -9.74 -1.94 -4.52
C TRP A 375 -11.08 -1.30 -4.94
N GLY A 376 -12.15 -1.84 -4.37
CA GLY A 376 -13.52 -1.39 -4.59
C GLY A 376 -14.31 -2.29 -5.55
N TRP A 377 -15.59 -2.49 -5.22
CA TRP A 377 -16.46 -3.37 -5.99
C TRP A 377 -17.76 -2.73 -6.46
N ILE A 378 -18.17 -1.61 -5.87
CA ILE A 378 -19.39 -0.90 -6.26
C ILE A 378 -19.03 0.25 -7.20
N ASN A 379 -19.43 0.13 -8.45
CA ASN A 379 -19.17 1.17 -9.45
C ASN A 379 -19.82 2.50 -9.05
N GLY A 380 -19.10 3.60 -9.26
CA GLY A 380 -19.50 4.93 -8.80
C GLY A 380 -19.18 5.22 -7.32
N ARG A 381 -18.62 4.22 -6.58
CA ARG A 381 -18.10 4.40 -5.22
C ARG A 381 -16.63 3.98 -5.11
N THR A 382 -15.95 3.86 -6.22
CA THR A 382 -14.52 3.55 -6.32
C THR A 382 -13.74 4.83 -6.57
N TRP A 383 -12.49 4.88 -6.15
CA TRP A 383 -11.61 6.04 -6.31
C TRP A 383 -11.32 6.40 -7.78
N VAL A 384 -11.29 5.38 -8.65
CA VAL A 384 -11.20 5.54 -10.11
C VAL A 384 -12.49 5.03 -10.75
N ALA A 385 -12.99 5.75 -11.74
CA ALA A 385 -14.21 5.39 -12.45
C ALA A 385 -14.05 4.03 -13.17
N ASN A 386 -15.14 3.27 -13.21
CA ASN A 386 -15.26 1.99 -13.91
C ASN A 386 -14.35 0.85 -13.39
N THR A 387 -13.77 0.99 -12.19
CA THR A 387 -13.05 -0.12 -11.53
C THR A 387 -14.00 -1.06 -10.79
N GLY A 388 -15.20 -0.59 -10.43
CA GLY A 388 -16.21 -1.39 -9.73
C GLY A 388 -16.65 -2.62 -10.52
N LEU A 389 -17.07 -3.63 -9.80
CA LEU A 389 -17.52 -4.94 -10.30
C LEU A 389 -19.04 -5.10 -10.31
N VAL A 390 -19.75 -4.18 -9.66
CA VAL A 390 -21.22 -4.19 -9.52
C VAL A 390 -21.76 -2.80 -9.83
N ASN A 391 -22.75 -2.69 -10.70
CA ASN A 391 -23.51 -1.49 -11.00
C ASN A 391 -24.77 -1.45 -10.13
N GLY A 392 -24.77 -0.66 -9.05
CA GLY A 392 -25.82 -0.71 -8.02
C GLY A 392 -25.83 -2.09 -7.35
N THR A 393 -26.77 -2.97 -7.74
CA THR A 393 -26.85 -4.37 -7.32
C THR A 393 -26.63 -5.36 -8.46
N THR A 394 -26.45 -4.87 -9.70
CA THR A 394 -26.28 -5.72 -10.88
C THR A 394 -24.79 -6.03 -11.07
N PRO A 395 -24.38 -7.32 -11.03
CA PRO A 395 -22.99 -7.70 -11.22
C PRO A 395 -22.56 -7.46 -12.67
N ARG A 396 -21.36 -6.94 -12.86
CA ARG A 396 -20.69 -6.91 -14.14
C ARG A 396 -20.15 -8.31 -14.48
N SER A 397 -19.83 -8.55 -15.74
CA SER A 397 -19.36 -9.86 -16.20
C SER A 397 -18.13 -10.37 -15.44
N ALA A 398 -17.21 -9.47 -15.05
CA ALA A 398 -16.03 -9.80 -14.24
C ALA A 398 -16.42 -10.31 -12.85
N MET A 399 -17.42 -9.69 -12.19
CA MET A 399 -17.93 -10.16 -10.89
C MET A 399 -18.56 -11.55 -10.99
N THR A 400 -19.43 -11.74 -11.99
CA THR A 400 -20.08 -13.04 -12.22
C THR A 400 -19.06 -14.16 -12.42
N TRP A 401 -18.06 -13.91 -13.26
CA TRP A 401 -16.99 -14.86 -13.49
C TRP A 401 -16.17 -15.13 -12.24
N LEU A 402 -15.74 -14.08 -11.52
CA LEU A 402 -14.92 -14.21 -10.32
C LEU A 402 -15.64 -15.03 -9.23
N MET A 403 -16.92 -14.75 -8.99
CA MET A 403 -17.70 -15.51 -8.03
C MET A 403 -17.83 -16.99 -8.44
N GLY A 404 -18.01 -17.29 -9.73
CA GLY A 404 -17.98 -18.64 -10.25
C GLY A 404 -16.65 -19.36 -10.00
N GLU A 405 -15.51 -18.70 -10.25
CA GLU A 405 -14.17 -19.23 -9.97
C GLU A 405 -13.92 -19.49 -8.48
N LEU A 406 -14.60 -18.79 -7.61
CA LEU A 406 -14.49 -18.92 -6.16
C LEU A 406 -15.54 -19.88 -5.56
N GLY A 407 -16.48 -20.38 -6.37
CA GLY A 407 -17.61 -21.17 -5.88
C GLY A 407 -18.55 -20.40 -4.94
N ARG A 408 -18.70 -19.09 -5.19
CA ARG A 408 -19.49 -18.17 -4.35
C ARG A 408 -20.75 -17.71 -5.07
N PRO A 409 -21.78 -17.29 -4.30
CA PRO A 409 -22.97 -16.71 -4.90
C PRO A 409 -22.61 -15.43 -5.68
N VAL A 410 -23.37 -15.16 -6.74
CA VAL A 410 -23.26 -13.91 -7.50
C VAL A 410 -24.21 -12.89 -6.86
N PRO A 411 -23.79 -11.60 -6.62
CA PRO A 411 -24.70 -10.57 -6.13
C PRO A 411 -25.93 -10.39 -7.04
N PRO A 412 -27.09 -10.01 -6.50
CA PRO A 412 -27.40 -9.67 -5.11
C PRO A 412 -27.98 -10.87 -4.34
N ASN A 413 -27.18 -11.67 -3.67
CA ASN A 413 -27.65 -12.82 -2.87
C ASN A 413 -27.32 -12.66 -1.39
#